data_b190cb4e6e4a0347cb8455c655b2d9a4
#
_entry.id   b190cb4e6e4a0347cb8455c655b2d9a4
#
_cell.length_a   1.000
_cell.length_b   1.000
_cell.length_c   1.000
_cell.angle_alpha   90.00
_cell.angle_beta   90.00
_cell.angle_gamma   90.00
#
_symmetry.space_group_name_H-M   'P 1'
#
loop_
_entity.id
_entity.type
_entity.pdbx_description
1 polymer ?
#
loop_
_entity_poly.entity_id
_entity_poly.type
_entity_poly.pdbx_seq_one_letter_code
_entity_poly.pdbx_strand_id
1 'polypeptide(L)'
;AFLFISAQDIEKAVLVHEYGHLLGLVNMGYTSPHDHEDPDHPHHSNNEESVMYWAIESQDFYNQLDGEPPNNFDTYDLDDLNLMRQGKL
;
A
#
# COMPACT_ATOMS: atom_id res chain seq x y z
N ALA A 1 10.93 -0.46 -19.08
CA ALA A 1 10.55 0.05 -17.76
C ALA A 1 11.04 -0.87 -16.66
N PHE A 2 10.68 -2.14 -16.71
CA PHE A 2 11.09 -3.05 -15.63
C PHE A 2 12.62 -3.25 -15.57
N LEU A 3 13.34 -2.90 -16.62
CA LEU A 3 14.81 -2.98 -16.63
C LEU A 3 15.44 -2.09 -15.55
N PHE A 4 14.70 -1.11 -15.06
CA PHE A 4 15.18 -0.18 -14.05
C PHE A 4 14.68 -0.53 -12.65
N ILE A 5 13.97 -1.66 -12.52
CA ILE A 5 13.42 -2.11 -11.24
C ILE A 5 14.22 -3.34 -10.80
N SER A 6 14.92 -3.23 -9.68
CA SER A 6 15.66 -4.36 -9.14
C SER A 6 14.74 -5.32 -8.40
N ALA A 7 15.17 -6.57 -8.27
CA ALA A 7 14.44 -7.55 -7.46
C ALA A 7 14.33 -7.08 -6.01
N GLN A 8 15.34 -6.37 -5.51
CA GLN A 8 15.31 -5.84 -4.15
C GLN A 8 14.25 -4.77 -3.98
N ASP A 9 14.01 -3.92 -4.99
CA ASP A 9 12.97 -2.90 -4.93
C ASP A 9 11.58 -3.54 -4.87
N ILE A 10 11.37 -4.59 -5.65
CA ILE A 10 10.11 -5.33 -5.65
C ILE A 10 9.89 -6.02 -4.31
N GLU A 11 10.92 -6.70 -3.79
CA GLU A 11 10.84 -7.35 -2.49
C GLU A 11 10.52 -6.37 -1.38
N LYS A 12 11.15 -5.20 -1.40
CA LYS A 12 10.90 -4.17 -0.41
C LYS A 12 9.46 -3.68 -0.47
N ALA A 13 8.95 -3.41 -1.67
CA ALA A 13 7.58 -2.95 -1.84
C ALA A 13 6.58 -3.99 -1.31
N VAL A 14 6.79 -5.27 -1.65
CA VAL A 14 5.90 -6.35 -1.22
C VAL A 14 5.96 -6.52 0.30
N LEU A 15 7.16 -6.49 0.88
CA LEU A 15 7.31 -6.64 2.34
C LEU A 15 6.64 -5.51 3.10
N VAL A 16 6.81 -4.27 2.66
CA VAL A 16 6.18 -3.12 3.30
C VAL A 16 4.67 -3.19 3.14
N HIS A 17 4.19 -3.60 1.97
CA HIS A 17 2.77 -3.80 1.69
C HIS A 17 2.15 -4.82 2.65
N GLU A 18 2.77 -6.00 2.78
CA GLU A 18 2.28 -7.05 3.66
C GLU A 18 2.36 -6.61 5.12
N TYR A 19 3.40 -5.89 5.50
CA TYR A 19 3.51 -5.34 6.84
C TYR A 19 2.37 -4.37 7.13
N GLY A 20 1.99 -3.55 6.14
CA GLY A 20 0.83 -2.67 6.26
C GLY A 20 -0.45 -3.43 6.59
N HIS A 21 -0.68 -4.57 5.92
CA HIS A 21 -1.83 -5.42 6.23
C HIS A 21 -1.76 -5.96 7.66
N LEU A 22 -0.59 -6.35 8.13
CA LEU A 22 -0.41 -6.81 9.51
C LEU A 22 -0.73 -5.71 10.51
N LEU A 23 -0.48 -4.45 10.16
CA LEU A 23 -0.81 -3.31 11.00
C LEU A 23 -2.30 -2.93 10.91
N GLY A 24 -3.05 -3.52 9.99
CA GLY A 24 -4.47 -3.26 9.82
C GLY A 24 -4.87 -2.39 8.64
N LEU A 25 -3.91 -1.96 7.84
CA LEU A 25 -4.19 -1.17 6.64
C LEU A 25 -4.73 -2.09 5.53
N VAL A 26 -5.69 -1.73 4.78
CA VAL A 26 -6.56 -0.54 4.78
C VAL A 26 -7.93 -1.02 5.26
N ASN A 27 -8.49 -0.42 6.30
CA ASN A 27 -9.81 -0.77 6.85
C ASN A 27 -9.94 -2.24 7.30
N MET A 28 -8.86 -2.86 7.75
CA MET A 28 -8.92 -4.20 8.30
C MET A 28 -9.27 -4.16 9.79
N GLY A 29 -10.56 -4.29 10.08
CA GLY A 29 -11.04 -4.28 11.45
C GLY A 29 -11.38 -2.89 12.00
N TYR A 30 -11.34 -1.87 11.18
CA TYR A 30 -11.72 -0.50 11.53
C TYR A 30 -12.24 0.21 10.29
N THR A 31 -12.81 1.40 10.48
CA THR A 31 -13.23 2.26 9.37
C THR A 31 -12.42 3.55 9.42
N SER A 32 -11.62 3.79 8.38
CA SER A 32 -10.82 5.01 8.27
C SER A 32 -11.71 6.23 8.08
N PRO A 33 -11.32 7.39 8.66
CA PRO A 33 -11.97 8.66 8.34
C PRO A 33 -11.65 9.14 6.92
N HIS A 34 -10.69 8.50 6.24
CA HIS A 34 -10.30 8.83 4.86
C HIS A 34 -10.87 7.79 3.91
N ASP A 35 -11.45 8.25 2.80
CA ASP A 35 -11.98 7.36 1.78
C ASP A 35 -10.86 6.95 0.82
N HIS A 36 -9.97 6.06 1.29
CA HIS A 36 -8.80 5.65 0.52
C HIS A 36 -8.77 4.16 0.18
N GLU A 37 -9.81 3.42 0.51
CA GLU A 37 -9.91 2.02 0.11
C GLU A 37 -10.45 1.91 -1.31
N ASP A 38 -9.79 1.07 -2.13
CA ASP A 38 -10.27 0.77 -3.48
C ASP A 38 -11.50 -0.12 -3.37
N PRO A 39 -12.66 0.30 -3.91
CA PRO A 39 -13.88 -0.49 -3.79
C PRO A 39 -13.81 -1.84 -4.52
N ASP A 40 -12.96 -1.96 -5.53
CA ASP A 40 -12.79 -3.20 -6.28
C ASP A 40 -11.72 -4.11 -5.71
N HIS A 41 -10.91 -3.60 -4.78
CA HIS A 41 -9.81 -4.33 -4.16
C HIS A 41 -9.80 -4.07 -2.66
N PRO A 42 -10.68 -4.76 -1.90
CA PRO A 42 -10.79 -4.53 -0.46
C PRO A 42 -9.45 -4.60 0.26
N HIS A 43 -9.29 -3.73 1.24
CA HIS A 43 -8.10 -3.61 2.09
C HIS A 43 -6.85 -3.13 1.34
N HIS A 44 -7.06 -2.51 0.18
CA HIS A 44 -6.00 -1.91 -0.61
C HIS A 44 -6.33 -0.44 -0.90
N SER A 45 -5.28 0.38 -1.02
CA SER A 45 -5.44 1.80 -1.27
C SER A 45 -5.88 2.06 -2.71
N ASN A 46 -6.68 3.11 -2.90
CA ASN A 46 -7.03 3.61 -4.23
C ASN A 46 -5.95 4.56 -4.79
N ASN A 47 -4.90 4.83 -4.03
CA ASN A 47 -3.79 5.70 -4.46
C ASN A 47 -2.65 4.87 -5.02
N GLU A 48 -2.38 4.99 -6.31
CA GLU A 48 -1.33 4.22 -6.97
C GLU A 48 0.08 4.61 -6.54
N GLU A 49 0.23 5.70 -5.79
CA GLU A 49 1.51 6.10 -5.22
C GLU A 49 1.74 5.50 -3.83
N SER A 50 0.73 4.89 -3.23
CA SER A 50 0.86 4.23 -1.94
C SER A 50 1.34 2.79 -2.12
N VAL A 51 2.19 2.33 -1.20
CA VAL A 51 2.59 0.93 -1.18
C VAL A 51 1.41 0.00 -0.88
N MET A 52 0.29 0.53 -0.36
CA MET A 52 -0.91 -0.26 -0.11
C MET A 52 -1.80 -0.42 -1.35
N TYR A 53 -1.37 0.10 -2.49
CA TYR A 53 -2.09 -0.08 -3.76
C TYR A 53 -2.13 -1.57 -4.12
N TRP A 54 -3.29 -2.04 -4.60
CA TRP A 54 -3.50 -3.47 -4.85
C TRP A 54 -2.49 -4.09 -5.82
N ALA A 55 -2.06 -3.31 -6.82
CA ALA A 55 -1.19 -3.80 -7.88
C ALA A 55 0.21 -4.17 -7.39
N ILE A 56 0.58 -3.79 -6.16
CA ILE A 56 1.83 -4.22 -5.54
C ILE A 56 1.91 -5.75 -5.51
N GLU A 57 0.77 -6.43 -5.50
CA GLU A 57 0.70 -7.90 -5.50
C GLU A 57 0.64 -8.48 -6.92
N SER A 58 0.66 -7.63 -7.96
CA SER A 58 0.48 -8.06 -9.35
C SER A 58 1.79 -8.00 -10.13
N GLN A 59 2.16 -9.12 -10.74
CA GLN A 59 3.33 -9.18 -11.62
C GLN A 59 3.21 -8.22 -12.80
N ASP A 60 2.03 -8.10 -13.36
CA ASP A 60 1.80 -7.24 -14.53
C ASP A 60 2.06 -5.77 -14.22
N PHE A 61 1.79 -5.35 -12.98
CA PHE A 61 2.08 -3.98 -12.55
C PHE A 61 3.57 -3.67 -12.72
N TYR A 62 4.43 -4.57 -12.24
CA TYR A 62 5.89 -4.35 -12.32
C TYR A 62 6.39 -4.39 -13.76
N ASN A 63 5.77 -5.18 -14.61
CA ASN A 63 6.14 -5.25 -16.01
C ASN A 63 5.86 -3.96 -16.76
N GLN A 64 4.88 -3.17 -16.30
CA GLN A 64 4.47 -1.93 -16.94
C GLN A 64 5.02 -0.69 -16.24
N LEU A 65 5.61 -0.85 -15.08
CA LEU A 65 6.06 0.26 -14.26
C LEU A 65 7.31 0.90 -14.84
N ASP A 66 7.33 2.24 -14.86
CA ASP A 66 8.49 3.00 -15.31
C ASP A 66 9.13 3.65 -14.08
N GLY A 67 10.22 3.05 -13.60
CA GLY A 67 10.90 3.49 -12.40
C GLY A 67 10.61 2.59 -11.20
N GLU A 68 10.87 3.09 -10.01
CA GLU A 68 10.70 2.31 -8.78
C GLU A 68 9.22 2.13 -8.43
N PRO A 69 8.86 0.96 -7.87
CA PRO A 69 7.50 0.79 -7.34
C PRO A 69 7.32 1.67 -6.10
N PRO A 70 6.07 2.03 -5.76
CA PRO A 70 5.81 2.71 -4.49
C PRO A 70 6.26 1.81 -3.34
N ASN A 71 6.94 2.38 -2.36
CA ASN A 71 7.46 1.62 -1.23
C ASN A 71 7.23 2.33 0.10
N ASN A 72 6.41 3.39 0.10
CA ASN A 72 6.06 4.15 1.29
C ASN A 72 4.56 4.18 1.47
N PHE A 73 4.13 4.27 2.73
CA PHE A 73 2.74 4.55 3.06
C PHE A 73 2.42 5.99 2.66
N ASP A 74 1.23 6.22 2.13
CA ASP A 74 0.81 7.58 1.80
C ASP A 74 0.33 8.33 3.06
N THR A 75 -0.08 9.58 2.88
CA THR A 75 -0.51 10.43 3.99
C THR A 75 -1.71 9.83 4.74
N TYR A 76 -2.68 9.26 4.03
CA TYR A 76 -3.86 8.67 4.66
C TYR A 76 -3.51 7.39 5.41
N ASP A 77 -2.62 6.56 4.87
CA ASP A 77 -2.14 5.37 5.56
C ASP A 77 -1.45 5.74 6.86
N LEU A 78 -0.56 6.73 6.81
CA LEU A 78 0.18 7.18 7.99
C LEU A 78 -0.74 7.79 9.03
N ASP A 79 -1.76 8.53 8.59
CA ASP A 79 -2.73 9.12 9.50
C ASP A 79 -3.54 8.03 10.20
N ASP A 80 -3.96 7.00 9.48
CA ASP A 80 -4.67 5.86 10.07
C ASP A 80 -3.81 5.16 11.12
N LEU A 81 -2.54 4.91 10.80
CA LEU A 81 -1.60 4.29 11.75
C LEU A 81 -1.43 5.15 13.00
N ASN A 82 -1.35 6.47 12.83
CA ASN A 82 -1.23 7.38 13.95
C ASN A 82 -2.48 7.37 14.83
N LEU A 83 -3.66 7.32 14.22
CA LEU A 83 -4.92 7.24 14.96
C LEU A 83 -5.06 5.91 15.69
N MET A 84 -4.63 4.80 15.08
CA MET A 84 -4.59 3.50 15.74
C MET A 84 -3.67 3.54 16.96
N ARG A 85 -2.49 4.14 16.81
CA ARG A 85 -1.53 4.28 17.92
C ARG A 85 -2.13 5.06 19.08
N GLN A 86 -3.01 6.00 18.80
CA GLN A 86 -3.69 6.82 19.81
C GLN A 86 -4.94 6.13 20.37
N GLY A 87 -5.30 4.96 19.86
CA GLY A 87 -6.50 4.26 20.30
C GLY A 87 -7.79 4.85 19.76
N LYS A 88 -7.74 5.61 18.66
CA LYS A 88 -8.91 6.27 18.08
C LYS A 88 -9.56 5.46 16.95
N LEU A 89 -8.90 4.44 16.47
CA LEU A 89 -9.43 3.52 15.46
C LEU A 89 -9.37 2.09 15.94
#